data_5122beb36d1e4586c95acecf95c3f150
#
_entry.id   5122beb36d1e4586c95acecf95c3f150
#
_cell.length_a   1.000
_cell.length_b   1.000
_cell.length_c   1.000
_cell.angle_alpha   90.00
_cell.angle_beta   90.00
_cell.angle_gamma   90.00
#
_symmetry.space_group_name_H-M   'P 1'
#
loop_
_entity.id
_entity.type
_entity.pdbx_description
1 polymer ?
#
loop_
_entity_poly.entity_id
_entity_poly.type
_entity_poly.pdbx_seq_one_letter_code
_entity_poly.pdbx_strand_id
1 'polypeptide(L)'
;MIDNISWLAIYPEIVLLTMACVIALVDLGVHSARRTATYVLTLLTLAVVAGLQAMYASSGNTFYGFGNMVVSDAMGNWLKCFATVAMMITLVYARPYAADRGMMRGGEMFTLSMFALLGMFIMISGNNFLLIYLGLELLTLSSYALVALRRDNATATEAAMKYFVLGALASGFLLYGLSMLYGATGSLVVNAVFRAINSGRVNPQVLVFGAVFVVAGLAFKLGVVPFHMWIPDVYQGAPTAVTLMIGGAPKLAAFAIVIRLLVEGMLPLALDWQQMLMLLAIASLLVGNLAAIMQTNLKRMLAFSTISQMGFVLLGLMSGVINGNIYSAANAYSSAMFYVVTYVLTTLASFGVILLLAREGFESEEIADFAGLNQRSPLYAGIMAICLFSLAGIPPLVGFYAKLSVLQALVASGQTLHIGLAVFAVIMSLIGAFYYLRVVKVMYFDEPITATTVAAPWDVRTVLSINGLLVLVLGLVPGGLMALCAHAIQQMLGT
;
A
#
# COMPACT_ATOMS: atom_id res chain seq x y z
N MET A 1 -14.94 -31.39 -5.21
CA MET A 1 -13.76 -31.98 -5.87
C MET A 1 -12.78 -30.84 -6.20
N ILE A 2 -11.50 -31.00 -5.88
CA ILE A 2 -10.48 -30.02 -6.27
C ILE A 2 -10.19 -30.31 -7.75
N ASP A 3 -10.49 -29.38 -8.63
CA ASP A 3 -10.29 -29.47 -10.06
C ASP A 3 -8.99 -28.77 -10.50
N ASN A 4 -8.56 -28.98 -11.73
CA ASN A 4 -7.35 -28.38 -12.27
C ASN A 4 -7.44 -26.84 -12.30
N ILE A 5 -8.64 -26.27 -12.40
CA ILE A 5 -8.88 -24.82 -12.41
C ILE A 5 -8.55 -24.23 -11.04
N SER A 6 -8.88 -24.93 -9.95
CA SER A 6 -8.54 -24.51 -8.59
C SER A 6 -7.03 -24.35 -8.40
N TRP A 7 -6.22 -25.27 -8.91
CA TRP A 7 -4.76 -25.16 -8.85
C TRP A 7 -4.21 -24.03 -9.72
N LEU A 8 -4.80 -23.80 -10.89
CA LEU A 8 -4.42 -22.68 -11.74
C LEU A 8 -4.71 -21.35 -11.04
N ALA A 9 -5.81 -21.22 -10.33
CA ALA A 9 -6.18 -19.98 -9.66
C ALA A 9 -5.18 -19.52 -8.60
N ILE A 10 -4.41 -20.46 -7.99
CA ILE A 10 -3.41 -20.17 -6.93
C ILE A 10 -1.98 -20.54 -7.32
N TYR A 11 -1.72 -20.80 -8.59
CA TYR A 11 -0.39 -21.27 -9.03
C TYR A 11 0.75 -20.29 -8.66
N PRO A 12 0.60 -18.95 -8.83
CA PRO A 12 1.63 -18.01 -8.40
C PRO A 12 1.88 -18.01 -6.88
N GLU A 13 0.85 -18.22 -6.08
CA GLU A 13 0.93 -18.34 -4.62
C GLU A 13 1.71 -19.59 -4.21
N ILE A 14 1.49 -20.72 -4.91
CA ILE A 14 2.23 -21.97 -4.68
C ILE A 14 3.71 -21.77 -5.01
N VAL A 15 4.03 -21.13 -6.14
CA VAL A 15 5.41 -20.83 -6.52
C VAL A 15 6.08 -19.96 -5.47
N LEU A 16 5.40 -18.89 -5.02
CA LEU A 16 5.94 -18.00 -4.00
C LEU A 16 6.19 -18.71 -2.67
N LEU A 17 5.22 -19.51 -2.19
CA LEU A 17 5.35 -20.28 -0.94
C LEU A 17 6.48 -21.30 -1.02
N THR A 18 6.51 -22.11 -2.08
CA THR A 18 7.53 -23.14 -2.25
C THR A 18 8.92 -22.53 -2.28
N MET A 19 9.10 -21.45 -3.04
CA MET A 19 10.37 -20.76 -3.12
C MET A 19 10.74 -20.03 -1.83
N ALA A 20 9.79 -19.50 -1.06
CA ALA A 20 10.06 -18.94 0.27
C ALA A 20 10.65 -20.01 1.21
N CYS A 21 10.07 -21.22 1.21
CA CYS A 21 10.60 -22.35 2.00
C CYS A 21 11.98 -22.80 1.49
N VAL A 22 12.18 -22.91 0.18
CA VAL A 22 13.48 -23.28 -0.42
C VAL A 22 14.54 -22.26 -0.07
N ILE A 23 14.24 -20.96 -0.19
CA ILE A 23 15.16 -19.87 0.13
C ILE A 23 15.52 -19.89 1.61
N ALA A 24 14.56 -20.15 2.50
CA ALA A 24 14.82 -20.28 3.94
C ALA A 24 15.81 -21.43 4.24
N LEU A 25 15.65 -22.57 3.57
CA LEU A 25 16.55 -23.73 3.73
C LEU A 25 17.93 -23.45 3.12
N VAL A 26 17.99 -22.84 1.94
CA VAL A 26 19.27 -22.47 1.29
C VAL A 26 20.04 -21.49 2.15
N ASP A 27 19.35 -20.53 2.79
CA ASP A 27 19.99 -19.52 3.63
C ASP A 27 20.74 -20.13 4.82
N LEU A 28 20.34 -21.27 5.33
CA LEU A 28 21.07 -21.97 6.42
C LEU A 28 22.51 -22.31 6.02
N GLY A 29 22.77 -22.54 4.73
CA GLY A 29 24.11 -22.79 4.18
C GLY A 29 24.85 -21.54 3.71
N VAL A 30 24.24 -20.35 3.76
CA VAL A 30 24.86 -19.10 3.28
C VAL A 30 25.60 -18.42 4.41
N HIS A 31 26.93 -18.29 4.27
CA HIS A 31 27.80 -17.65 5.28
C HIS A 31 28.26 -16.23 4.88
N SER A 32 27.88 -15.74 3.69
CA SER A 32 28.27 -14.40 3.24
C SER A 32 27.60 -13.30 4.07
N ALA A 33 28.36 -12.29 4.51
CA ALA A 33 27.84 -11.18 5.33
C ALA A 33 26.70 -10.38 4.66
N ARG A 34 26.65 -10.36 3.32
CA ARG A 34 25.62 -9.70 2.51
C ARG A 34 24.56 -10.64 1.96
N ARG A 35 24.52 -11.91 2.38
CA ARG A 35 23.55 -12.93 1.95
C ARG A 35 23.26 -12.91 0.44
N THR A 36 24.33 -12.82 -0.39
CA THR A 36 24.18 -12.56 -1.84
C THR A 36 23.39 -13.67 -2.56
N ALA A 37 23.61 -14.94 -2.22
CA ALA A 37 22.87 -16.06 -2.83
C ALA A 37 21.37 -15.99 -2.51
N THR A 38 21.03 -15.77 -1.23
CA THR A 38 19.65 -15.60 -0.75
C THR A 38 18.98 -14.43 -1.45
N TYR A 39 19.66 -13.29 -1.54
CA TYR A 39 19.17 -12.08 -2.23
C TYR A 39 18.88 -12.33 -3.71
N VAL A 40 19.84 -12.87 -4.45
CA VAL A 40 19.68 -13.13 -5.89
C VAL A 40 18.55 -14.12 -6.14
N LEU A 41 18.49 -15.20 -5.38
CA LEU A 41 17.44 -16.21 -5.50
C LEU A 41 16.06 -15.61 -5.17
N THR A 42 15.97 -14.75 -4.16
CA THR A 42 14.73 -14.03 -3.83
C THR A 42 14.30 -13.12 -4.99
N LEU A 43 15.20 -12.29 -5.53
CA LEU A 43 14.85 -11.41 -6.66
C LEU A 43 14.44 -12.17 -7.91
N LEU A 44 15.13 -13.27 -8.24
CA LEU A 44 14.75 -14.13 -9.37
C LEU A 44 13.35 -14.74 -9.16
N THR A 45 13.07 -15.23 -7.98
CA THR A 45 11.74 -15.75 -7.62
C THR A 45 10.67 -14.68 -7.79
N LEU A 46 10.89 -13.49 -7.25
CA LEU A 46 9.93 -12.39 -7.37
C LEU A 46 9.75 -11.94 -8.82
N ALA A 47 10.82 -11.94 -9.64
CA ALA A 47 10.71 -11.61 -11.07
C ALA A 47 9.85 -12.64 -11.83
N VAL A 48 10.04 -13.93 -11.55
CA VAL A 48 9.20 -15.00 -12.13
C VAL A 48 7.74 -14.85 -11.69
N VAL A 49 7.50 -14.61 -10.39
CA VAL A 49 6.14 -14.43 -9.85
C VAL A 49 5.47 -13.19 -10.46
N ALA A 50 6.18 -12.07 -10.58
CA ALA A 50 5.65 -10.86 -11.23
C ALA A 50 5.28 -11.12 -12.70
N GLY A 51 6.13 -11.85 -13.44
CA GLY A 51 5.85 -12.25 -14.81
C GLY A 51 4.62 -13.15 -14.92
N LEU A 52 4.47 -14.14 -14.05
CA LEU A 52 3.28 -14.99 -13.99
C LEU A 52 2.01 -14.15 -13.70
N GLN A 53 2.07 -13.25 -12.74
CA GLN A 53 0.92 -12.40 -12.42
C GLN A 53 0.54 -11.47 -13.58
N ALA A 54 1.51 -10.90 -14.27
CA ALA A 54 1.26 -10.08 -15.45
C ALA A 54 0.63 -10.91 -16.61
N MET A 55 1.07 -12.15 -16.82
CA MET A 55 0.47 -13.06 -17.80
C MET A 55 -0.98 -13.39 -17.45
N TYR A 56 -1.26 -13.72 -16.18
CA TYR A 56 -2.62 -14.00 -15.72
C TYR A 56 -3.54 -12.77 -15.86
N ALA A 57 -3.05 -11.60 -15.45
CA ALA A 57 -3.79 -10.35 -15.57
C ALA A 57 -4.11 -9.98 -17.02
N SER A 58 -3.13 -10.17 -17.93
CA SER A 58 -3.29 -9.86 -19.35
C SER A 58 -4.20 -10.84 -20.09
N SER A 59 -4.41 -12.06 -19.57
CA SER A 59 -5.32 -13.04 -20.19
C SER A 59 -6.79 -12.63 -20.08
N GLY A 60 -7.13 -11.74 -19.15
CA GLY A 60 -8.51 -11.31 -18.92
C GLY A 60 -9.45 -12.38 -18.35
N ASN A 61 -8.94 -13.57 -18.06
CA ASN A 61 -9.78 -14.67 -17.56
C ASN A 61 -9.99 -14.54 -16.05
N THR A 62 -11.21 -14.79 -15.60
CA THR A 62 -11.55 -14.89 -14.16
C THR A 62 -11.76 -16.35 -13.81
N PHE A 63 -11.01 -16.84 -12.83
CA PHE A 63 -11.10 -18.20 -12.31
C PHE A 63 -11.52 -18.19 -10.84
N TYR A 64 -12.47 -19.05 -10.51
CA TYR A 64 -12.84 -19.34 -9.12
C TYR A 64 -12.33 -20.73 -8.77
N GLY A 65 -11.66 -20.86 -7.62
CA GLY A 65 -11.11 -22.13 -7.15
C GLY A 65 -11.60 -22.52 -5.76
N PHE A 66 -11.42 -23.80 -5.41
CA PHE A 66 -11.69 -24.34 -4.08
C PHE A 66 -13.11 -24.04 -3.56
N GLY A 67 -14.12 -24.29 -4.38
CA GLY A 67 -15.51 -24.01 -4.01
C GLY A 67 -15.80 -22.51 -3.84
N ASN A 68 -15.24 -21.68 -4.68
CA ASN A 68 -15.34 -20.23 -4.67
C ASN A 68 -14.65 -19.54 -3.46
N MET A 69 -13.71 -20.20 -2.80
CA MET A 69 -12.92 -19.56 -1.73
C MET A 69 -11.88 -18.59 -2.26
N VAL A 70 -11.40 -18.82 -3.49
CA VAL A 70 -10.35 -18.01 -4.14
C VAL A 70 -10.86 -17.51 -5.48
N VAL A 71 -10.48 -16.29 -5.84
CA VAL A 71 -10.69 -15.68 -7.16
C VAL A 71 -9.35 -15.22 -7.74
N SER A 72 -9.12 -15.53 -9.01
CA SER A 72 -8.03 -15.00 -9.82
C SER A 72 -8.65 -14.20 -10.96
N ASP A 73 -8.54 -12.88 -10.90
CA ASP A 73 -9.10 -11.92 -11.85
C ASP A 73 -8.05 -10.87 -12.25
N ALA A 74 -8.36 -10.05 -13.23
CA ALA A 74 -7.42 -9.05 -13.75
C ALA A 74 -7.02 -8.02 -12.67
N MET A 75 -7.98 -7.51 -11.87
CA MET A 75 -7.70 -6.56 -10.80
C MET A 75 -6.73 -7.14 -9.77
N GLY A 76 -7.04 -8.32 -9.26
CA GLY A 76 -6.21 -8.99 -8.26
C GLY A 76 -4.82 -9.30 -8.80
N ASN A 77 -4.70 -9.82 -10.02
CA ASN A 77 -3.42 -10.20 -10.60
C ASN A 77 -2.54 -8.98 -10.91
N TRP A 78 -3.09 -7.85 -11.38
CA TRP A 78 -2.32 -6.62 -11.53
C TRP A 78 -1.85 -6.06 -10.19
N LEU A 79 -2.71 -6.05 -9.16
CA LEU A 79 -2.31 -5.58 -7.83
C LEU A 79 -1.22 -6.46 -7.21
N LYS A 80 -1.28 -7.79 -7.40
CA LYS A 80 -0.22 -8.71 -6.98
C LYS A 80 1.08 -8.47 -7.76
N CYS A 81 1.00 -8.24 -9.07
CA CYS A 81 2.16 -7.90 -9.89
C CYS A 81 2.84 -6.62 -9.37
N PHE A 82 2.07 -5.55 -9.16
CA PHE A 82 2.61 -4.30 -8.62
C PHE A 82 3.16 -4.46 -7.21
N ALA A 83 2.51 -5.26 -6.34
CA ALA A 83 3.01 -5.55 -5.00
C ALA A 83 4.35 -6.32 -5.05
N THR A 84 4.49 -7.26 -5.98
CA THR A 84 5.73 -8.02 -6.19
C THR A 84 6.86 -7.13 -6.68
N VAL A 85 6.60 -6.27 -7.67
CA VAL A 85 7.59 -5.29 -8.15
C VAL A 85 7.98 -4.31 -7.06
N ALA A 86 7.01 -3.82 -6.28
CA ALA A 86 7.27 -2.95 -5.14
C ALA A 86 8.15 -3.65 -4.08
N MET A 87 7.91 -4.93 -3.80
CA MET A 87 8.73 -5.72 -2.89
C MET A 87 10.16 -5.91 -3.44
N MET A 88 10.32 -6.18 -4.75
CA MET A 88 11.65 -6.27 -5.37
C MET A 88 12.43 -4.97 -5.20
N ILE A 89 11.83 -3.84 -5.53
CA ILE A 89 12.44 -2.51 -5.39
C ILE A 89 12.82 -2.26 -3.91
N THR A 90 11.92 -2.58 -2.98
CA THR A 90 12.16 -2.46 -1.54
C THR A 90 13.39 -3.26 -1.11
N LEU A 91 13.53 -4.52 -1.55
CA LEU A 91 14.65 -5.37 -1.18
C LEU A 91 15.97 -4.88 -1.79
N VAL A 92 15.95 -4.32 -3.00
CA VAL A 92 17.15 -3.68 -3.60
C VAL A 92 17.62 -2.49 -2.77
N TYR A 93 16.71 -1.60 -2.38
CA TYR A 93 17.06 -0.44 -1.56
C TYR A 93 17.45 -0.82 -0.13
N ALA A 94 16.80 -1.83 0.44
CA ALA A 94 17.00 -2.26 1.81
C ALA A 94 18.32 -2.97 2.04
N ARG A 95 18.88 -3.67 1.03
CA ARG A 95 20.05 -4.55 1.19
C ARG A 95 21.29 -3.86 1.75
N PRO A 96 21.78 -2.74 1.21
CA PRO A 96 22.93 -2.04 1.77
C PRO A 96 22.68 -1.57 3.21
N TYR A 97 21.53 -0.94 3.43
CA TYR A 97 21.12 -0.46 4.74
C TYR A 97 21.06 -1.58 5.79
N ALA A 98 20.47 -2.71 5.45
CA ALA A 98 20.33 -3.85 6.35
C ALA A 98 21.68 -4.50 6.68
N ALA A 99 22.60 -4.56 5.71
CA ALA A 99 23.95 -5.07 5.91
C ALA A 99 24.74 -4.20 6.91
N ASP A 100 24.70 -2.87 6.76
CA ASP A 100 25.41 -1.93 7.61
C ASP A 100 24.88 -1.87 9.05
N ARG A 101 23.66 -2.38 9.29
CA ARG A 101 22.99 -2.34 10.61
C ARG A 101 22.84 -3.71 11.27
N GLY A 102 23.55 -4.71 10.78
CA GLY A 102 23.56 -6.05 11.34
C GLY A 102 22.20 -6.76 11.26
N MET A 103 21.31 -6.33 10.37
CA MET A 103 19.99 -6.96 10.14
C MET A 103 20.08 -8.21 9.24
N MET A 104 21.28 -8.51 8.70
CA MET A 104 21.56 -9.64 7.81
C MET A 104 22.39 -10.72 8.50
N ARG A 105 22.23 -10.90 9.81
CA ARG A 105 22.85 -12.02 10.54
C ARG A 105 22.35 -13.38 10.01
N GLY A 106 21.10 -13.44 9.58
CA GLY A 106 20.45 -14.52 8.83
C GLY A 106 19.64 -13.97 7.65
N GLY A 107 18.93 -14.86 6.94
CA GLY A 107 18.06 -14.52 5.81
C GLY A 107 16.64 -14.12 6.21
N GLU A 108 16.38 -13.89 7.51
CA GLU A 108 15.03 -13.64 8.03
C GLU A 108 14.34 -12.46 7.33
N MET A 109 15.10 -11.41 6.98
CA MET A 109 14.54 -10.26 6.27
C MET A 109 13.93 -10.67 4.92
N PHE A 110 14.60 -11.54 4.16
CA PHE A 110 14.09 -12.00 2.86
C PHE A 110 12.91 -12.95 3.02
N THR A 111 13.01 -13.92 3.92
CA THR A 111 11.97 -14.93 4.16
C THR A 111 10.69 -14.28 4.68
N LEU A 112 10.79 -13.38 5.67
CA LEU A 112 9.63 -12.67 6.23
C LEU A 112 9.01 -11.72 5.20
N SER A 113 9.81 -11.10 4.34
CA SER A 113 9.29 -10.28 3.23
C SER A 113 8.50 -11.10 2.22
N MET A 114 8.96 -12.32 1.91
CA MET A 114 8.22 -13.24 1.03
C MET A 114 6.93 -13.75 1.68
N PHE A 115 6.92 -14.04 2.99
CA PHE A 115 5.68 -14.38 3.71
C PHE A 115 4.72 -13.19 3.81
N ALA A 116 5.24 -11.98 4.00
CA ALA A 116 4.40 -10.77 3.94
C ALA A 116 3.75 -10.60 2.56
N LEU A 117 4.51 -10.83 1.48
CA LEU A 117 3.99 -10.80 0.11
C LEU A 117 2.96 -11.91 -0.15
N LEU A 118 3.21 -13.12 0.36
CA LEU A 118 2.25 -14.22 0.28
C LEU A 118 0.95 -13.87 1.01
N GLY A 119 1.03 -13.25 2.19
CA GLY A 119 -0.14 -12.72 2.90
C GLY A 119 -0.92 -11.71 2.07
N MET A 120 -0.23 -10.79 1.37
CA MET A 120 -0.87 -9.86 0.44
C MET A 120 -1.58 -10.61 -0.70
N PHE A 121 -0.97 -11.64 -1.28
CA PHE A 121 -1.57 -12.44 -2.34
C PHE A 121 -2.84 -13.13 -1.89
N ILE A 122 -2.80 -13.76 -0.72
CA ILE A 122 -3.98 -14.44 -0.12
C ILE A 122 -5.10 -13.43 0.14
N MET A 123 -4.78 -12.24 0.65
CA MET A 123 -5.77 -11.16 0.84
C MET A 123 -6.42 -10.74 -0.47
N ILE A 124 -5.61 -10.54 -1.51
CA ILE A 124 -6.06 -10.05 -2.82
C ILE A 124 -6.93 -11.09 -3.53
N SER A 125 -6.53 -12.37 -3.46
CA SER A 125 -7.24 -13.49 -4.10
C SER A 125 -8.40 -14.02 -3.27
N GLY A 126 -8.54 -13.63 -2.01
CA GLY A 126 -9.55 -14.15 -1.12
C GLY A 126 -10.97 -13.78 -1.56
N ASN A 127 -11.82 -14.77 -1.76
CA ASN A 127 -13.26 -14.64 -1.94
C ASN A 127 -14.04 -15.30 -0.77
N ASN A 128 -13.35 -15.48 0.34
CA ASN A 128 -13.89 -16.04 1.58
C ASN A 128 -13.35 -15.24 2.77
N PHE A 129 -14.20 -14.89 3.72
CA PHE A 129 -13.86 -14.04 4.86
C PHE A 129 -12.69 -14.58 5.70
N LEU A 130 -12.67 -15.91 5.95
CA LEU A 130 -11.59 -16.52 6.71
C LEU A 130 -10.27 -16.50 5.94
N LEU A 131 -10.30 -16.72 4.63
CA LEU A 131 -9.11 -16.69 3.80
C LEU A 131 -8.52 -15.27 3.74
N ILE A 132 -9.37 -14.25 3.56
CA ILE A 132 -8.95 -12.84 3.60
C ILE A 132 -8.30 -12.53 4.96
N TYR A 133 -8.93 -12.97 6.06
CA TYR A 133 -8.41 -12.76 7.42
C TYR A 133 -7.06 -13.45 7.63
N LEU A 134 -6.92 -14.71 7.20
CA LEU A 134 -5.65 -15.44 7.31
C LEU A 134 -4.52 -14.79 6.50
N GLY A 135 -4.82 -14.30 5.29
CA GLY A 135 -3.86 -13.54 4.50
C GLY A 135 -3.43 -12.26 5.20
N LEU A 136 -4.38 -11.55 5.81
CA LEU A 136 -4.13 -10.34 6.57
C LEU A 136 -3.24 -10.63 7.80
N GLU A 137 -3.49 -11.73 8.53
CA GLU A 137 -2.66 -12.11 9.68
C GLU A 137 -1.25 -12.53 9.24
N LEU A 138 -1.10 -13.26 8.14
CA LEU A 138 0.21 -13.63 7.63
C LEU A 138 1.04 -12.39 7.26
N LEU A 139 0.43 -11.40 6.60
CA LEU A 139 1.06 -10.12 6.31
C LEU A 139 1.47 -9.38 7.60
N THR A 140 0.56 -9.30 8.58
CA THR A 140 0.79 -8.49 9.78
C THR A 140 1.80 -9.10 10.72
N LEU A 141 1.72 -10.41 10.98
CA LEU A 141 2.69 -11.10 11.84
C LEU A 141 4.10 -11.05 11.25
N SER A 142 4.23 -11.23 9.92
CA SER A 142 5.50 -11.05 9.23
C SER A 142 6.03 -9.62 9.37
N SER A 143 5.16 -8.61 9.24
CA SER A 143 5.53 -7.20 9.40
C SER A 143 5.95 -6.86 10.83
N TYR A 144 5.27 -7.39 11.86
CA TYR A 144 5.65 -7.18 13.26
C TYR A 144 7.05 -7.73 13.54
N ALA A 145 7.35 -8.94 13.04
CA ALA A 145 8.67 -9.55 13.17
C ALA A 145 9.75 -8.73 12.45
N LEU A 146 9.45 -8.18 11.27
CA LEU A 146 10.37 -7.32 10.53
C LEU A 146 10.67 -6.02 11.26
N VAL A 147 9.67 -5.36 11.87
CA VAL A 147 9.90 -4.14 12.69
C VAL A 147 10.81 -4.45 13.87
N ALA A 148 10.65 -5.62 14.50
CA ALA A 148 11.47 -6.08 15.61
C ALA A 148 12.82 -6.67 15.20
N LEU A 149 13.19 -6.67 13.91
CA LEU A 149 14.40 -7.37 13.42
C LEU A 149 15.70 -6.82 14.03
N ARG A 150 15.75 -5.51 14.35
CA ARG A 150 16.83 -4.91 15.17
C ARG A 150 16.55 -5.09 16.66
N ARG A 151 16.73 -6.30 17.18
CA ARG A 151 16.37 -6.70 18.54
C ARG A 151 17.00 -5.84 19.64
N ASP A 152 18.22 -5.36 19.39
CA ASP A 152 19.01 -4.57 20.36
C ASP A 152 18.68 -3.06 20.31
N ASN A 153 17.73 -2.65 19.45
CA ASN A 153 17.30 -1.25 19.34
C ASN A 153 15.98 -1.04 20.08
N ALA A 154 16.01 -0.29 21.20
CA ALA A 154 14.85 -0.04 22.04
C ALA A 154 13.70 0.66 21.27
N THR A 155 14.02 1.62 20.41
CA THR A 155 13.02 2.36 19.63
C THR A 155 12.30 1.44 18.63
N ALA A 156 13.03 0.55 17.94
CA ALA A 156 12.44 -0.42 17.02
C ALA A 156 11.58 -1.45 17.76
N THR A 157 12.01 -1.88 18.95
CA THR A 157 11.24 -2.82 19.78
C THR A 157 9.96 -2.16 20.31
N GLU A 158 10.00 -0.89 20.74
CA GLU A 158 8.83 -0.13 21.14
C GLU A 158 7.84 0.03 19.97
N ALA A 159 8.34 0.39 18.79
CA ALA A 159 7.54 0.51 17.57
C ALA A 159 6.86 -0.82 17.22
N ALA A 160 7.57 -1.94 17.32
CA ALA A 160 7.03 -3.28 17.09
C ALA A 160 5.92 -3.62 18.08
N MET A 161 6.09 -3.32 19.37
CA MET A 161 5.08 -3.54 20.39
C MET A 161 3.82 -2.70 20.14
N LYS A 162 3.96 -1.42 19.82
CA LYS A 162 2.83 -0.54 19.46
C LYS A 162 2.09 -1.08 18.22
N TYR A 163 2.85 -1.49 17.20
CA TYR A 163 2.27 -2.03 15.97
C TYR A 163 1.50 -3.33 16.23
N PHE A 164 2.08 -4.22 17.04
CA PHE A 164 1.44 -5.49 17.40
C PHE A 164 0.15 -5.27 18.20
N VAL A 165 0.19 -4.47 19.26
CA VAL A 165 -0.98 -4.27 20.14
C VAL A 165 -2.13 -3.60 19.39
N LEU A 166 -1.84 -2.50 18.66
CA LEU A 166 -2.87 -1.78 17.90
C LEU A 166 -3.36 -2.61 16.71
N GLY A 167 -2.47 -3.38 16.08
CA GLY A 167 -2.80 -4.26 14.97
C GLY A 167 -3.68 -5.43 15.39
N ALA A 168 -3.37 -6.07 16.51
CA ALA A 168 -4.20 -7.14 17.07
C ALA A 168 -5.61 -6.66 17.41
N LEU A 169 -5.74 -5.44 17.97
CA LEU A 169 -7.05 -4.83 18.22
C LEU A 169 -7.83 -4.61 16.91
N ALA A 170 -7.18 -4.09 15.88
CA ALA A 170 -7.81 -3.83 14.59
C ALA A 170 -8.20 -5.13 13.86
N SER A 171 -7.35 -6.17 13.94
CA SER A 171 -7.67 -7.51 13.44
C SER A 171 -8.90 -8.09 14.17
N GLY A 172 -9.00 -7.86 15.49
CA GLY A 172 -10.17 -8.23 16.28
C GLY A 172 -11.44 -7.53 15.80
N PHE A 173 -11.38 -6.23 15.49
CA PHE A 173 -12.52 -5.50 14.93
C PHE A 173 -12.95 -6.10 13.57
N LEU A 174 -12.00 -6.34 12.67
CA LEU A 174 -12.31 -6.93 11.37
C LEU A 174 -12.97 -8.31 11.55
N LEU A 175 -12.36 -9.19 12.34
CA LEU A 175 -12.88 -10.54 12.57
C LEU A 175 -14.27 -10.52 13.21
N TYR A 176 -14.51 -9.61 14.16
CA TYR A 176 -15.82 -9.45 14.78
C TYR A 176 -16.88 -9.00 13.75
N GLY A 177 -16.54 -8.00 12.91
CA GLY A 177 -17.43 -7.56 11.83
C GLY A 177 -17.75 -8.67 10.83
N LEU A 178 -16.75 -9.45 10.40
CA LEU A 178 -16.92 -10.60 9.52
C LEU A 178 -17.78 -11.69 10.19
N SER A 179 -17.64 -11.91 11.49
CA SER A 179 -18.47 -12.85 12.28
C SER A 179 -19.93 -12.40 12.32
N MET A 180 -20.19 -11.10 12.49
CA MET A 180 -21.56 -10.55 12.45
C MET A 180 -22.19 -10.73 11.07
N LEU A 181 -21.44 -10.46 9.99
CA LEU A 181 -21.91 -10.67 8.62
C LEU A 181 -22.22 -12.17 8.36
N TYR A 182 -21.35 -13.06 8.85
CA TYR A 182 -21.59 -14.51 8.78
C TYR A 182 -22.86 -14.90 9.57
N GLY A 183 -23.00 -14.42 10.80
CA GLY A 183 -24.18 -14.70 11.61
C GLY A 183 -25.49 -14.21 10.97
N ALA A 184 -25.43 -13.09 10.24
CA ALA A 184 -26.57 -12.53 9.53
C ALA A 184 -26.89 -13.28 8.23
N THR A 185 -25.87 -13.64 7.44
CA THR A 185 -26.04 -14.16 6.06
C THR A 185 -25.93 -15.68 5.95
N GLY A 186 -25.34 -16.34 6.95
CA GLY A 186 -25.06 -17.78 6.96
C GLY A 186 -23.94 -18.22 6.02
N SER A 187 -23.17 -17.27 5.42
CA SER A 187 -22.11 -17.59 4.48
C SER A 187 -20.82 -16.83 4.77
N LEU A 188 -19.66 -17.47 4.47
CA LEU A 188 -18.32 -16.86 4.51
C LEU A 188 -17.86 -16.44 3.11
N VAL A 189 -18.49 -16.93 2.04
CA VAL A 189 -18.12 -16.63 0.65
C VAL A 189 -18.68 -15.28 0.26
N VAL A 190 -17.82 -14.36 -0.20
CA VAL A 190 -18.15 -12.95 -0.51
C VAL A 190 -19.34 -12.83 -1.44
N ASN A 191 -19.36 -13.58 -2.55
CA ASN A 191 -20.45 -13.56 -3.53
C ASN A 191 -21.78 -14.10 -2.97
N ALA A 192 -21.72 -15.04 -2.01
CA ALA A 192 -22.92 -15.57 -1.35
C ALA A 192 -23.45 -14.57 -0.30
N VAL A 193 -22.57 -13.88 0.40
CA VAL A 193 -22.92 -12.77 1.31
C VAL A 193 -23.63 -11.67 0.53
N PHE A 194 -23.08 -11.23 -0.60
CA PHE A 194 -23.75 -10.25 -1.48
C PHE A 194 -25.18 -10.67 -1.84
N ARG A 195 -25.36 -11.92 -2.29
CA ARG A 195 -26.70 -12.43 -2.65
C ARG A 195 -27.66 -12.47 -1.46
N ALA A 196 -27.14 -12.85 -0.28
CA ALA A 196 -27.95 -12.89 0.94
C ALA A 196 -28.41 -11.49 1.35
N ILE A 197 -27.52 -10.49 1.32
CA ILE A 197 -27.86 -9.09 1.61
C ILE A 197 -28.88 -8.55 0.60
N ASN A 198 -28.66 -8.80 -0.68
CA ASN A 198 -29.54 -8.33 -1.76
C ASN A 198 -30.93 -8.97 -1.73
N SER A 199 -31.10 -10.11 -1.06
CA SER A 199 -32.42 -10.76 -0.90
C SER A 199 -33.36 -9.97 0.02
N GLY A 200 -32.86 -9.01 0.80
CA GLY A 200 -33.64 -8.21 1.75
C GLY A 200 -34.20 -8.99 2.96
N ARG A 201 -33.81 -10.27 3.14
CA ARG A 201 -34.31 -11.15 4.22
C ARG A 201 -33.44 -11.13 5.47
N VAL A 202 -32.34 -10.41 5.45
CA VAL A 202 -31.35 -10.35 6.53
C VAL A 202 -31.61 -9.13 7.41
N ASN A 203 -31.36 -9.27 8.72
CA ASN A 203 -31.54 -8.17 9.67
C ASN A 203 -30.59 -7.00 9.33
N PRO A 204 -31.14 -5.83 8.93
CA PRO A 204 -30.32 -4.70 8.48
C PRO A 204 -29.45 -4.11 9.60
N GLN A 205 -29.90 -4.15 10.85
CA GLN A 205 -29.13 -3.63 11.97
C GLN A 205 -27.84 -4.43 12.18
N VAL A 206 -27.90 -5.76 12.11
CA VAL A 206 -26.74 -6.64 12.25
C VAL A 206 -25.78 -6.43 11.09
N LEU A 207 -26.29 -6.24 9.86
CA LEU A 207 -25.49 -5.96 8.68
C LEU A 207 -24.72 -4.64 8.82
N VAL A 208 -25.39 -3.55 9.18
CA VAL A 208 -24.74 -2.23 9.34
C VAL A 208 -23.71 -2.27 10.46
N PHE A 209 -24.03 -2.91 11.60
CA PHE A 209 -23.07 -3.10 12.68
C PHE A 209 -21.86 -3.90 12.24
N GLY A 210 -22.06 -5.00 11.51
CA GLY A 210 -20.97 -5.77 10.92
C GLY A 210 -20.11 -4.92 9.98
N ALA A 211 -20.75 -4.12 9.11
CA ALA A 211 -20.05 -3.20 8.20
C ALA A 211 -19.21 -2.15 8.93
N VAL A 212 -19.69 -1.59 10.04
CA VAL A 212 -18.93 -0.63 10.88
C VAL A 212 -17.61 -1.25 11.36
N PHE A 213 -17.65 -2.46 11.91
CA PHE A 213 -16.45 -3.15 12.40
C PHE A 213 -15.50 -3.56 11.25
N VAL A 214 -16.04 -3.99 10.12
CA VAL A 214 -15.23 -4.27 8.92
C VAL A 214 -14.54 -2.98 8.45
N VAL A 215 -15.27 -1.88 8.31
CA VAL A 215 -14.69 -0.57 7.92
C VAL A 215 -13.63 -0.11 8.92
N ALA A 216 -13.83 -0.30 10.23
CA ALA A 216 -12.83 0.03 11.24
C ALA A 216 -11.52 -0.76 11.06
N GLY A 217 -11.60 -2.07 10.81
CA GLY A 217 -10.44 -2.91 10.52
C GLY A 217 -9.72 -2.52 9.21
N LEU A 218 -10.48 -2.23 8.16
CA LEU A 218 -9.95 -1.76 6.88
C LEU A 218 -9.30 -0.37 7.01
N ALA A 219 -9.90 0.53 7.78
CA ALA A 219 -9.40 1.86 8.07
C ALA A 219 -8.04 1.82 8.77
N PHE A 220 -7.85 0.87 9.71
CA PHE A 220 -6.55 0.63 10.33
C PHE A 220 -5.49 0.20 9.30
N LYS A 221 -5.83 -0.72 8.39
CA LYS A 221 -4.89 -1.20 7.34
C LYS A 221 -4.51 -0.11 6.34
N LEU A 222 -5.45 0.70 5.92
CA LEU A 222 -5.17 1.88 5.12
C LEU A 222 -4.40 2.93 5.93
N GLY A 223 -4.63 2.98 7.24
CA GLY A 223 -4.02 3.93 8.14
C GLY A 223 -4.69 5.30 8.12
N VAL A 224 -6.01 5.31 8.06
CA VAL A 224 -6.83 6.54 8.03
C VAL A 224 -7.38 6.88 9.41
N VAL A 225 -7.68 8.15 9.64
CA VAL A 225 -8.20 8.67 10.90
C VAL A 225 -9.60 8.09 11.16
N PRO A 226 -9.92 7.64 12.41
CA PRO A 226 -9.12 7.72 13.64
C PRO A 226 -8.16 6.54 13.88
N PHE A 227 -8.13 5.55 13.00
CA PHE A 227 -7.35 4.31 13.16
C PHE A 227 -5.88 4.43 12.69
N HIS A 228 -5.38 5.65 12.55
CA HIS A 228 -4.06 5.99 12.02
C HIS A 228 -2.92 5.99 13.05
N MET A 229 -3.22 5.92 14.34
CA MET A 229 -2.29 6.26 15.44
C MET A 229 -0.99 5.43 15.42
N TRP A 230 -1.01 4.24 14.84
CA TRP A 230 0.16 3.38 14.71
C TRP A 230 1.18 3.90 13.67
N ILE A 231 0.72 4.59 12.61
CA ILE A 231 1.58 4.94 11.46
C ILE A 231 2.73 5.87 11.85
N PRO A 232 2.52 7.02 12.52
CA PRO A 232 3.62 7.93 12.82
C PRO A 232 4.70 7.29 13.69
N ASP A 233 4.29 6.54 14.72
CA ASP A 233 5.22 5.92 15.67
C ASP A 233 5.98 4.74 15.05
N VAL A 234 5.29 3.92 14.25
CA VAL A 234 5.91 2.76 13.59
C VAL A 234 6.82 3.21 12.44
N TYR A 235 6.41 4.20 11.64
CA TYR A 235 7.26 4.70 10.54
C TYR A 235 8.53 5.35 11.07
N GLN A 236 8.45 6.09 12.16
CA GLN A 236 9.61 6.71 12.78
C GLN A 236 10.50 5.68 13.48
N GLY A 237 9.92 4.76 14.27
CA GLY A 237 10.68 3.85 15.12
C GLY A 237 11.19 2.59 14.42
N ALA A 238 10.54 2.14 13.34
CA ALA A 238 11.01 0.99 12.58
C ALA A 238 12.31 1.30 11.81
N PRO A 239 13.16 0.28 11.57
CA PRO A 239 14.27 0.43 10.63
C PRO A 239 13.76 0.93 9.28
N THR A 240 14.43 1.90 8.68
CA THR A 240 13.91 2.60 7.47
C THR A 240 13.60 1.66 6.30
N ALA A 241 14.36 0.57 6.16
CA ALA A 241 14.09 -0.47 5.16
C ALA A 241 12.73 -1.17 5.41
N VAL A 242 12.38 -1.38 6.67
CA VAL A 242 11.09 -1.98 7.06
C VAL A 242 9.97 -0.96 6.96
N THR A 243 10.23 0.31 7.30
CA THR A 243 9.27 1.41 7.07
C THR A 243 8.85 1.49 5.61
N LEU A 244 9.81 1.39 4.68
CA LEU A 244 9.55 1.36 3.24
C LEU A 244 8.65 0.18 2.85
N MET A 245 8.92 -1.00 3.40
CA MET A 245 8.13 -2.20 3.12
C MET A 245 6.68 -2.03 3.59
N ILE A 246 6.47 -1.54 4.83
CA ILE A 246 5.12 -1.37 5.42
C ILE A 246 4.36 -0.23 4.72
N GLY A 247 5.05 0.83 4.32
CA GLY A 247 4.46 2.00 3.67
C GLY A 247 4.14 1.81 2.18
N GLY A 248 4.73 0.81 1.55
CA GLY A 248 4.63 0.53 0.12
C GLY A 248 3.62 -0.56 -0.25
N ALA A 249 4.11 -1.73 -0.62
CA ALA A 249 3.32 -2.84 -1.18
C ALA A 249 2.04 -3.20 -0.39
N PRO A 250 2.00 -3.20 0.96
CA PRO A 250 0.78 -3.52 1.71
C PRO A 250 -0.41 -2.61 1.44
N LYS A 251 -0.19 -1.39 0.95
CA LYS A 251 -1.29 -0.47 0.58
C LYS A 251 -2.07 -0.97 -0.64
N LEU A 252 -1.42 -1.66 -1.57
CA LEU A 252 -2.08 -2.30 -2.72
C LEU A 252 -3.02 -3.43 -2.26
N ALA A 253 -2.55 -4.28 -1.34
CA ALA A 253 -3.37 -5.34 -0.77
C ALA A 253 -4.53 -4.77 0.10
N ALA A 254 -4.27 -3.71 0.86
CA ALA A 254 -5.32 -3.02 1.63
C ALA A 254 -6.40 -2.43 0.71
N PHE A 255 -6.03 -1.84 -0.42
CA PHE A 255 -7.00 -1.40 -1.43
C PHE A 255 -7.81 -2.59 -1.97
N ALA A 256 -7.15 -3.70 -2.33
CA ALA A 256 -7.84 -4.88 -2.85
C ALA A 256 -8.90 -5.44 -1.90
N ILE A 257 -8.58 -5.58 -0.59
CA ILE A 257 -9.56 -6.10 0.37
C ILE A 257 -10.72 -5.13 0.62
N VAL A 258 -10.50 -3.82 0.49
CA VAL A 258 -11.61 -2.85 0.52
C VAL A 258 -12.57 -3.11 -0.64
N ILE A 259 -12.04 -3.30 -1.85
CA ILE A 259 -12.88 -3.66 -3.01
C ILE A 259 -13.58 -5.00 -2.79
N ARG A 260 -12.86 -6.06 -2.37
CA ARG A 260 -13.45 -7.40 -2.14
C ARG A 260 -14.57 -7.36 -1.11
N LEU A 261 -14.36 -6.71 0.04
CA LEU A 261 -15.32 -6.73 1.13
C LEU A 261 -16.45 -5.71 0.93
N LEU A 262 -16.16 -4.46 0.56
CA LEU A 262 -17.16 -3.41 0.47
C LEU A 262 -17.90 -3.42 -0.88
N VAL A 263 -17.13 -3.54 -1.99
CA VAL A 263 -17.74 -3.44 -3.33
C VAL A 263 -18.33 -4.80 -3.76
N GLU A 264 -17.57 -5.88 -3.70
CA GLU A 264 -18.08 -7.19 -4.14
C GLU A 264 -19.00 -7.83 -3.10
N GLY A 265 -18.69 -7.69 -1.80
CA GLY A 265 -19.45 -8.34 -0.72
C GLY A 265 -20.65 -7.55 -0.21
N MET A 266 -20.51 -6.23 -0.08
CA MET A 266 -21.46 -5.36 0.62
C MET A 266 -21.95 -4.19 -0.24
N LEU A 267 -21.98 -4.31 -1.56
CA LEU A 267 -22.46 -3.25 -2.46
C LEU A 267 -23.91 -2.80 -2.14
N PRO A 268 -24.85 -3.68 -1.74
CA PRO A 268 -26.19 -3.23 -1.36
C PRO A 268 -26.20 -2.32 -0.11
N LEU A 269 -25.14 -2.32 0.70
CA LEU A 269 -24.96 -1.43 1.84
C LEU A 269 -24.11 -0.18 1.49
N ALA A 270 -23.95 0.14 0.20
CA ALA A 270 -23.08 1.22 -0.27
C ALA A 270 -23.44 2.57 0.36
N LEU A 271 -24.72 2.88 0.56
CA LEU A 271 -25.15 4.12 1.19
C LEU A 271 -24.63 4.27 2.63
N ASP A 272 -24.49 3.16 3.35
CA ASP A 272 -23.99 3.16 4.72
C ASP A 272 -22.46 3.27 4.74
N TRP A 273 -21.75 2.34 4.08
CA TRP A 273 -20.29 2.34 4.16
C TRP A 273 -19.64 3.52 3.41
N GLN A 274 -20.25 4.09 2.38
CA GLN A 274 -19.74 5.29 1.72
C GLN A 274 -19.76 6.52 2.64
N GLN A 275 -20.80 6.68 3.48
CA GLN A 275 -20.83 7.76 4.48
C GLN A 275 -19.72 7.58 5.51
N MET A 276 -19.44 6.33 5.94
CA MET A 276 -18.30 6.06 6.82
C MET A 276 -16.98 6.43 6.15
N LEU A 277 -16.75 6.01 4.90
CA LEU A 277 -15.52 6.35 4.16
C LEU A 277 -15.38 7.86 3.95
N MET A 278 -16.48 8.59 3.75
CA MET A 278 -16.48 10.05 3.64
C MET A 278 -15.95 10.71 4.92
N LEU A 279 -16.45 10.32 6.08
CA LEU A 279 -16.00 10.85 7.36
C LEU A 279 -14.53 10.55 7.62
N LEU A 280 -14.10 9.31 7.33
CA LEU A 280 -12.70 8.90 7.45
C LEU A 280 -11.79 9.68 6.48
N ALA A 281 -12.26 9.96 5.26
CA ALA A 281 -11.52 10.73 4.26
C ALA A 281 -11.32 12.19 4.70
N ILE A 282 -12.41 12.87 5.12
CA ILE A 282 -12.36 14.25 5.63
C ILE A 282 -11.38 14.36 6.81
N ALA A 283 -11.54 13.48 7.80
CA ALA A 283 -10.68 13.47 8.98
C ALA A 283 -9.22 13.19 8.64
N SER A 284 -8.95 12.29 7.68
CA SER A 284 -7.59 11.94 7.27
C SER A 284 -6.91 13.05 6.48
N LEU A 285 -7.63 13.73 5.60
CA LEU A 285 -7.13 14.90 4.88
C LEU A 285 -6.80 16.03 5.86
N LEU A 286 -7.66 16.27 6.84
CA LEU A 286 -7.45 17.35 7.82
C LEU A 286 -6.28 17.03 8.75
N VAL A 287 -6.36 15.93 9.50
CA VAL A 287 -5.36 15.55 10.51
C VAL A 287 -4.01 15.25 9.86
N GLY A 288 -4.00 14.50 8.75
CA GLY A 288 -2.77 14.14 8.05
C GLY A 288 -1.98 15.36 7.61
N ASN A 289 -2.61 16.34 6.96
CA ASN A 289 -1.91 17.54 6.48
C ASN A 289 -1.49 18.47 7.63
N LEU A 290 -2.38 18.74 8.59
CA LEU A 290 -2.06 19.65 9.69
C LEU A 290 -0.96 19.09 10.60
N ALA A 291 -1.00 17.78 10.90
CA ALA A 291 0.03 17.15 11.72
C ALA A 291 1.37 17.04 10.99
N ALA A 292 1.38 16.84 9.66
CA ALA A 292 2.61 16.78 8.87
C ALA A 292 3.41 18.10 8.92
N ILE A 293 2.73 19.25 8.97
CA ILE A 293 3.35 20.58 9.06
C ILE A 293 4.24 20.70 10.30
N MET A 294 3.82 20.11 11.41
CA MET A 294 4.49 20.22 12.72
C MET A 294 5.72 19.30 12.84
N GLN A 295 5.93 18.37 11.91
CA GLN A 295 7.01 17.38 12.04
C GLN A 295 8.36 17.94 11.60
N THR A 296 9.41 17.62 12.37
CA THR A 296 10.83 17.83 12.02
C THR A 296 11.48 16.57 11.48
N ASN A 297 11.01 15.40 11.94
CA ASN A 297 11.44 14.10 11.44
C ASN A 297 10.76 13.79 10.11
N LEU A 298 11.56 13.52 9.07
CA LEU A 298 11.08 13.30 7.70
C LEU A 298 10.23 12.03 7.58
N LYS A 299 10.63 10.93 8.24
CA LYS A 299 9.87 9.67 8.22
C LYS A 299 8.48 9.88 8.85
N ARG A 300 8.43 10.61 9.97
CA ARG A 300 7.17 10.92 10.65
C ARG A 300 6.30 11.90 9.84
N MET A 301 6.91 12.86 9.15
CA MET A 301 6.21 13.74 8.20
C MET A 301 5.59 12.94 7.05
N LEU A 302 6.36 12.02 6.45
CA LEU A 302 5.85 11.13 5.38
C LEU A 302 4.79 10.15 5.90
N ALA A 303 4.84 9.77 7.17
CA ALA A 303 3.78 8.99 7.83
C ALA A 303 2.45 9.74 7.85
N PHE A 304 2.43 11.01 8.27
CA PHE A 304 1.24 11.84 8.22
C PHE A 304 0.81 12.16 6.78
N SER A 305 1.76 12.33 5.87
CA SER A 305 1.50 12.41 4.43
C SER A 305 0.74 11.15 3.95
N THR A 306 1.17 9.95 4.33
CA THR A 306 0.48 8.69 3.99
C THR A 306 -0.98 8.71 4.42
N ILE A 307 -1.28 9.19 5.64
CA ILE A 307 -2.64 9.31 6.15
C ILE A 307 -3.50 10.20 5.24
N SER A 308 -2.96 11.37 4.86
CA SER A 308 -3.64 12.28 3.92
C SER A 308 -3.83 11.67 2.53
N GLN A 309 -2.81 11.00 1.97
CA GLN A 309 -2.88 10.37 0.66
C GLN A 309 -3.92 9.23 0.62
N MET A 310 -4.03 8.45 1.70
CA MET A 310 -5.09 7.44 1.81
C MET A 310 -6.48 8.08 1.92
N GLY A 311 -6.59 9.28 2.46
CA GLY A 311 -7.82 10.08 2.40
C GLY A 311 -8.31 10.30 0.96
N PHE A 312 -7.41 10.60 0.02
CA PHE A 312 -7.77 10.69 -1.42
C PHE A 312 -8.23 9.35 -2.00
N VAL A 313 -7.60 8.24 -1.62
CA VAL A 313 -8.06 6.90 -2.04
C VAL A 313 -9.49 6.64 -1.57
N LEU A 314 -9.81 7.00 -0.32
CA LEU A 314 -11.16 6.87 0.22
C LEU A 314 -12.18 7.74 -0.53
N LEU A 315 -11.80 8.96 -0.95
CA LEU A 315 -12.68 9.81 -1.77
C LEU A 315 -13.04 9.15 -3.10
N GLY A 316 -12.09 8.47 -3.75
CA GLY A 316 -12.38 7.68 -4.94
C GLY A 316 -13.33 6.52 -4.65
N LEU A 317 -13.07 5.77 -3.58
CA LEU A 317 -13.88 4.61 -3.20
C LEU A 317 -15.32 4.98 -2.83
N MET A 318 -15.53 6.12 -2.15
CA MET A 318 -16.87 6.53 -1.75
C MET A 318 -17.73 7.11 -2.88
N SER A 319 -17.13 7.41 -4.04
CA SER A 319 -17.85 8.04 -5.17
C SER A 319 -18.39 7.05 -6.19
N GLY A 320 -18.26 5.74 -5.96
CA GLY A 320 -18.62 4.71 -6.94
C GLY A 320 -20.12 4.47 -7.10
N VAL A 321 -20.90 4.62 -6.04
CA VAL A 321 -22.36 4.41 -6.08
C VAL A 321 -23.07 5.73 -5.80
N ILE A 322 -23.95 6.15 -6.72
CA ILE A 322 -24.66 7.42 -6.65
C ILE A 322 -26.18 7.12 -6.69
N ASN A 323 -26.89 7.43 -5.61
CA ASN A 323 -28.32 7.17 -5.50
C ASN A 323 -28.71 5.70 -5.84
N GLY A 324 -27.87 4.73 -5.40
CA GLY A 324 -28.07 3.32 -5.71
C GLY A 324 -27.64 2.89 -7.11
N ASN A 325 -27.08 3.81 -7.92
CA ASN A 325 -26.65 3.54 -9.29
C ASN A 325 -25.12 3.36 -9.35
N ILE A 326 -24.65 2.34 -10.08
CA ILE A 326 -23.24 1.94 -10.20
C ILE A 326 -22.56 2.46 -11.47
N TYR A 327 -23.19 3.33 -12.28
CA TYR A 327 -22.61 3.83 -13.54
C TYR A 327 -21.26 4.56 -13.34
N SER A 328 -21.06 5.18 -12.19
CA SER A 328 -19.81 5.86 -11.86
C SER A 328 -18.76 4.92 -11.25
N ALA A 329 -19.10 3.68 -10.88
CA ALA A 329 -18.27 2.77 -10.13
C ALA A 329 -16.94 2.46 -10.85
N ALA A 330 -17.00 2.16 -12.14
CA ALA A 330 -15.81 1.85 -12.93
C ALA A 330 -14.80 3.01 -12.93
N ASN A 331 -15.26 4.23 -13.14
CA ASN A 331 -14.42 5.42 -13.14
C ASN A 331 -13.86 5.75 -11.74
N ALA A 332 -14.70 5.66 -10.71
CA ALA A 332 -14.33 5.98 -9.33
C ALA A 332 -13.30 4.99 -8.77
N TYR A 333 -13.54 3.70 -8.92
CA TYR A 333 -12.65 2.66 -8.38
C TYR A 333 -11.36 2.52 -9.18
N SER A 334 -11.39 2.73 -10.50
CA SER A 334 -10.17 2.77 -11.31
C SER A 334 -9.30 3.98 -10.98
N SER A 335 -9.90 5.14 -10.71
CA SER A 335 -9.18 6.33 -10.22
C SER A 335 -8.52 6.08 -8.86
N ALA A 336 -9.21 5.40 -7.94
CA ALA A 336 -8.64 5.01 -6.64
C ALA A 336 -7.53 3.96 -6.80
N MET A 337 -7.67 2.98 -7.70
CA MET A 337 -6.63 2.00 -8.03
C MET A 337 -5.39 2.68 -8.61
N PHE A 338 -5.57 3.56 -9.58
CA PHE A 338 -4.49 4.35 -10.17
C PHE A 338 -3.77 5.17 -9.10
N TYR A 339 -4.53 5.78 -8.19
CA TYR A 339 -3.97 6.57 -7.10
C TYR A 339 -3.08 5.74 -6.19
N VAL A 340 -3.54 4.60 -5.70
CA VAL A 340 -2.74 3.77 -4.78
C VAL A 340 -1.49 3.20 -5.44
N VAL A 341 -1.57 2.81 -6.72
CA VAL A 341 -0.40 2.31 -7.48
C VAL A 341 0.67 3.39 -7.62
N THR A 342 0.26 4.59 -8.04
CA THR A 342 1.20 5.71 -8.24
C THR A 342 1.73 6.27 -6.92
N TYR A 343 0.92 6.23 -5.86
CA TYR A 343 1.36 6.55 -4.50
C TYR A 343 2.47 5.60 -4.03
N VAL A 344 2.30 4.30 -4.22
CA VAL A 344 3.32 3.30 -3.83
C VAL A 344 4.61 3.54 -4.61
N LEU A 345 4.53 3.78 -5.92
CA LEU A 345 5.70 4.08 -6.76
C LEU A 345 6.47 5.32 -6.23
N THR A 346 5.76 6.38 -5.87
CA THR A 346 6.35 7.62 -5.35
C THR A 346 6.97 7.41 -3.96
N THR A 347 6.30 6.62 -3.10
CA THR A 347 6.78 6.26 -1.77
C THR A 347 8.07 5.46 -1.84
N LEU A 348 8.17 4.49 -2.75
CA LEU A 348 9.38 3.70 -2.96
C LEU A 348 10.58 4.58 -3.30
N ALA A 349 10.42 5.56 -4.20
CA ALA A 349 11.51 6.45 -4.57
C ALA A 349 11.91 7.41 -3.43
N SER A 350 10.95 8.00 -2.72
CA SER A 350 11.24 8.93 -1.62
C SER A 350 11.96 8.24 -0.46
N PHE A 351 11.48 7.08 0.00
CA PHE A 351 12.17 6.30 1.03
C PHE A 351 13.47 5.68 0.52
N GLY A 352 13.57 5.38 -0.78
CA GLY A 352 14.82 4.95 -1.42
C GLY A 352 15.94 6.00 -1.27
N VAL A 353 15.62 7.29 -1.42
CA VAL A 353 16.58 8.38 -1.17
C VAL A 353 16.95 8.45 0.31
N ILE A 354 15.98 8.32 1.23
CA ILE A 354 16.26 8.32 2.69
C ILE A 354 17.22 7.17 3.05
N LEU A 355 16.96 5.95 2.54
CA LEU A 355 17.82 4.79 2.76
C LEU A 355 19.24 4.98 2.23
N LEU A 356 19.35 5.63 1.08
CA LEU A 356 20.65 5.89 0.46
C LEU A 356 21.49 6.89 1.27
N LEU A 357 20.85 7.87 1.90
CA LEU A 357 21.54 8.87 2.73
C LEU A 357 21.90 8.33 4.12
N ALA A 358 21.24 7.30 4.57
CA ALA A 358 21.53 6.64 5.84
C ALA A 358 22.89 5.89 5.76
N ARG A 359 23.75 6.03 6.79
CA ARG A 359 25.07 5.37 6.90
C ARG A 359 25.20 4.77 8.29
N GLU A 360 26.28 4.02 8.50
CA GLU A 360 26.60 3.49 9.80
C GLU A 360 26.66 4.62 10.86
N GLY A 361 25.85 4.46 11.92
CA GLY A 361 25.72 5.47 12.97
C GLY A 361 24.87 6.71 12.64
N PHE A 362 24.31 6.81 11.42
CA PHE A 362 23.51 7.96 10.98
C PHE A 362 22.28 7.53 10.17
N GLU A 363 21.09 7.79 10.68
CA GLU A 363 19.83 7.32 10.06
C GLU A 363 19.24 8.28 9.01
N SER A 364 19.68 9.54 8.95
CA SER A 364 19.17 10.57 8.01
C SER A 364 17.64 10.73 8.10
N GLU A 365 17.14 10.92 9.29
CA GLU A 365 15.69 10.96 9.55
C GLU A 365 15.14 12.38 9.71
N GLU A 366 15.99 13.34 10.10
CA GLU A 366 15.57 14.72 10.28
C GLU A 366 15.57 15.49 8.95
N ILE A 367 14.63 16.40 8.78
CA ILE A 367 14.55 17.25 7.57
C ILE A 367 15.86 18.04 7.38
N ALA A 368 16.48 18.47 8.47
CA ALA A 368 17.74 19.19 8.44
C ALA A 368 18.90 18.37 7.84
N ASP A 369 18.87 17.02 7.96
CA ASP A 369 19.90 16.14 7.40
C ASP A 369 20.02 16.22 5.87
N PHE A 370 18.95 16.70 5.23
CA PHE A 370 18.88 16.90 3.78
C PHE A 370 19.40 18.26 3.31
N ALA A 371 19.88 19.12 4.22
CA ALA A 371 20.38 20.44 3.88
C ALA A 371 21.51 20.37 2.82
N GLY A 372 21.35 21.17 1.77
CA GLY A 372 22.33 21.24 0.68
C GLY A 372 22.51 19.95 -0.13
N LEU A 373 21.57 19.03 -0.09
CA LEU A 373 21.65 17.75 -0.83
C LEU A 373 21.93 17.97 -2.32
N ASN A 374 21.39 19.02 -2.92
CA ASN A 374 21.64 19.36 -4.32
C ASN A 374 23.12 19.65 -4.62
N GLN A 375 23.85 20.25 -3.69
CA GLN A 375 25.29 20.51 -3.85
C GLN A 375 26.11 19.23 -3.71
N ARG A 376 25.66 18.29 -2.86
CA ARG A 376 26.34 17.03 -2.58
C ARG A 376 26.07 15.95 -3.63
N SER A 377 24.82 15.88 -4.11
CA SER A 377 24.34 14.84 -5.04
C SER A 377 23.10 15.31 -5.78
N PRO A 378 23.25 16.06 -6.90
CA PRO A 378 22.12 16.66 -7.63
C PRO A 378 21.11 15.62 -8.12
N LEU A 379 21.55 14.41 -8.51
CA LEU A 379 20.66 13.35 -8.97
C LEU A 379 19.65 12.94 -7.90
N TYR A 380 20.12 12.70 -6.67
CA TYR A 380 19.24 12.23 -5.59
C TYR A 380 18.38 13.35 -5.03
N ALA A 381 18.88 14.59 -5.03
CA ALA A 381 18.07 15.76 -4.73
C ALA A 381 16.95 15.96 -5.78
N GLY A 382 17.26 15.76 -7.07
CA GLY A 382 16.27 15.81 -8.14
C GLY A 382 15.20 14.72 -8.03
N ILE A 383 15.58 13.47 -7.75
CA ILE A 383 14.63 12.38 -7.55
C ILE A 383 13.72 12.66 -6.35
N MET A 384 14.28 13.10 -5.21
CA MET A 384 13.49 13.44 -4.02
C MET A 384 12.54 14.60 -4.29
N ALA A 385 13.00 15.66 -5.00
CA ALA A 385 12.16 16.79 -5.36
C ALA A 385 10.99 16.36 -6.27
N ILE A 386 11.24 15.52 -7.27
CA ILE A 386 10.19 14.94 -8.14
C ILE A 386 9.15 14.18 -7.29
N CYS A 387 9.60 13.36 -6.33
CA CYS A 387 8.69 12.62 -5.45
C CYS A 387 7.86 13.55 -4.57
N LEU A 388 8.49 14.56 -3.95
CA LEU A 388 7.79 15.51 -3.07
C LEU A 388 6.80 16.39 -3.85
N PHE A 389 7.16 16.86 -5.03
CA PHE A 389 6.26 17.59 -5.92
C PHE A 389 5.10 16.71 -6.42
N SER A 390 5.36 15.42 -6.69
CA SER A 390 4.33 14.45 -7.03
C SER A 390 3.32 14.28 -5.88
N LEU A 391 3.80 14.08 -4.64
CA LEU A 391 2.94 13.97 -3.46
C LEU A 391 2.15 15.27 -3.18
N ALA A 392 2.77 16.43 -3.43
CA ALA A 392 2.09 17.72 -3.36
C ALA A 392 0.97 17.85 -4.41
N GLY A 393 1.12 17.18 -5.54
CA GLY A 393 0.17 17.24 -6.66
C GLY A 393 0.50 18.39 -7.62
N ILE A 394 1.79 18.61 -7.91
CA ILE A 394 2.25 19.64 -8.83
C ILE A 394 2.38 19.06 -10.24
N PRO A 395 1.77 19.68 -11.29
CA PRO A 395 1.98 19.28 -12.66
C PRO A 395 3.47 19.41 -13.06
N PRO A 396 4.00 18.57 -13.94
CA PRO A 396 3.35 17.50 -14.72
C PRO A 396 3.53 16.08 -14.12
N LEU A 397 3.67 15.97 -12.81
CA LEU A 397 3.99 14.70 -12.15
C LEU A 397 2.75 13.83 -11.92
N VAL A 398 2.98 12.52 -11.76
CA VAL A 398 1.91 11.53 -11.70
C VAL A 398 0.93 11.74 -10.54
N GLY A 399 1.38 12.26 -9.40
CA GLY A 399 0.52 12.54 -8.26
C GLY A 399 -0.52 13.64 -8.52
N PHE A 400 -0.20 14.61 -9.40
CA PHE A 400 -1.19 15.57 -9.86
C PHE A 400 -2.33 14.87 -10.62
N TYR A 401 -1.97 14.01 -11.57
CA TYR A 401 -2.96 13.29 -12.36
C TYR A 401 -3.79 12.33 -11.49
N ALA A 402 -3.16 11.67 -10.53
CA ALA A 402 -3.85 10.79 -9.58
C ALA A 402 -4.90 11.56 -8.75
N LYS A 403 -4.55 12.73 -8.20
CA LYS A 403 -5.50 13.59 -7.50
C LYS A 403 -6.62 14.07 -8.42
N LEU A 404 -6.25 14.52 -9.63
CA LEU A 404 -7.20 15.02 -10.62
C LEU A 404 -8.24 13.95 -10.99
N SER A 405 -7.84 12.70 -11.21
CA SER A 405 -8.75 11.61 -11.58
C SER A 405 -9.78 11.31 -10.48
N VAL A 406 -9.35 11.30 -9.22
CA VAL A 406 -10.26 11.13 -8.07
C VAL A 406 -11.21 12.31 -7.93
N LEU A 407 -10.71 13.55 -8.09
CA LEU A 407 -11.55 14.74 -8.03
C LEU A 407 -12.57 14.79 -9.18
N GLN A 408 -12.17 14.36 -10.38
CA GLN A 408 -13.08 14.24 -11.53
C GLN A 408 -14.19 13.22 -11.25
N ALA A 409 -13.88 12.07 -10.62
CA ALA A 409 -14.88 11.08 -10.24
C ALA A 409 -15.90 11.67 -9.23
N LEU A 410 -15.44 12.45 -8.24
CA LEU A 410 -16.32 13.15 -7.31
C LEU A 410 -17.24 14.16 -8.02
N VAL A 411 -16.68 15.03 -8.88
CA VAL A 411 -17.44 16.08 -9.58
C VAL A 411 -18.41 15.45 -10.57
N ALA A 412 -18.02 14.38 -11.27
CA ALA A 412 -18.88 13.66 -12.21
C ALA A 412 -20.14 13.07 -11.57
N SER A 413 -20.19 12.92 -10.25
CA SER A 413 -21.37 12.50 -9.51
C SER A 413 -22.54 13.50 -9.61
N GLY A 414 -22.25 14.77 -9.88
CA GLY A 414 -23.23 15.86 -9.90
C GLY A 414 -23.84 16.21 -8.53
N GLN A 415 -23.44 15.53 -7.46
CA GLN A 415 -23.95 15.79 -6.11
C GLN A 415 -23.23 16.99 -5.46
N THR A 416 -24.00 17.94 -4.92
CA THR A 416 -23.45 19.14 -4.24
C THR A 416 -22.46 18.77 -3.13
N LEU A 417 -22.75 17.71 -2.36
CA LEU A 417 -21.88 17.24 -1.29
C LEU A 417 -20.53 16.77 -1.84
N HIS A 418 -20.52 15.99 -2.93
CA HIS A 418 -19.28 15.49 -3.55
C HIS A 418 -18.46 16.62 -4.17
N ILE A 419 -19.12 17.62 -4.77
CA ILE A 419 -18.44 18.83 -5.27
C ILE A 419 -17.81 19.60 -4.09
N GLY A 420 -18.52 19.77 -2.98
CA GLY A 420 -17.98 20.38 -1.78
C GLY A 420 -16.78 19.62 -1.22
N LEU A 421 -16.81 18.28 -1.23
CA LEU A 421 -15.68 17.43 -0.84
C LEU A 421 -14.48 17.57 -1.79
N ALA A 422 -14.72 17.71 -3.09
CA ALA A 422 -13.65 17.96 -4.06
C ALA A 422 -12.95 19.30 -3.78
N VAL A 423 -13.72 20.37 -3.52
CA VAL A 423 -13.17 21.68 -3.13
C VAL A 423 -12.37 21.56 -1.82
N PHE A 424 -12.92 20.90 -0.80
CA PHE A 424 -12.23 20.64 0.46
C PHE A 424 -10.91 19.91 0.26
N ALA A 425 -10.90 18.85 -0.56
CA ALA A 425 -9.70 18.06 -0.84
C ALA A 425 -8.63 18.89 -1.57
N VAL A 426 -9.01 19.79 -2.48
CA VAL A 426 -8.08 20.72 -3.14
C VAL A 426 -7.47 21.67 -2.12
N ILE A 427 -8.26 22.26 -1.22
CA ILE A 427 -7.76 23.14 -0.15
C ILE A 427 -6.78 22.39 0.74
N MET A 428 -7.12 21.15 1.17
CA MET A 428 -6.23 20.33 2.00
C MET A 428 -4.94 19.95 1.23
N SER A 429 -5.01 19.70 -0.08
CA SER A 429 -3.83 19.46 -0.90
C SER A 429 -2.91 20.68 -0.99
N LEU A 430 -3.50 21.89 -1.10
CA LEU A 430 -2.73 23.13 -1.09
C LEU A 430 -2.02 23.37 0.24
N ILE A 431 -2.71 23.14 1.36
CA ILE A 431 -2.10 23.17 2.70
C ILE A 431 -0.96 22.15 2.81
N GLY A 432 -1.18 20.94 2.28
CA GLY A 432 -0.18 19.87 2.24
C GLY A 432 1.06 20.21 1.41
N ALA A 433 0.93 21.01 0.37
CA ALA A 433 2.07 21.42 -0.44
C ALA A 433 3.18 22.10 0.40
N PHE A 434 2.79 22.82 1.47
CA PHE A 434 3.73 23.55 2.34
C PHE A 434 4.84 22.65 2.92
N TYR A 435 4.51 21.52 3.53
CA TYR A 435 5.52 20.69 4.18
C TYR A 435 6.40 19.95 3.17
N TYR A 436 5.91 19.64 1.98
CA TYR A 436 6.75 19.09 0.91
C TYR A 436 7.74 20.14 0.37
N LEU A 437 7.25 21.36 0.11
CA LEU A 437 8.08 22.46 -0.36
C LEU A 437 9.14 22.87 0.67
N ARG A 438 8.83 22.77 1.97
CA ARG A 438 9.79 23.00 3.05
C ARG A 438 11.01 22.06 2.93
N VAL A 439 10.79 20.76 2.65
CA VAL A 439 11.90 19.80 2.45
C VAL A 439 12.70 20.15 1.19
N VAL A 440 12.03 20.50 0.09
CA VAL A 440 12.69 20.91 -1.15
C VAL A 440 13.55 22.18 -0.90
N LYS A 441 13.01 23.15 -0.15
CA LYS A 441 13.77 24.36 0.24
C LYS A 441 15.05 23.99 0.97
N VAL A 442 15.01 23.11 1.95
CA VAL A 442 16.17 22.65 2.72
C VAL A 442 17.20 21.96 1.81
N MET A 443 16.76 21.11 0.88
CA MET A 443 17.66 20.39 -0.03
C MET A 443 18.39 21.30 -1.03
N TYR A 444 17.77 22.36 -1.50
CA TYR A 444 18.28 23.17 -2.60
C TYR A 444 18.88 24.50 -2.18
N PHE A 445 18.43 25.10 -1.09
CA PHE A 445 18.77 26.48 -0.71
C PHE A 445 19.55 26.59 0.61
N ASP A 446 19.53 25.57 1.47
CA ASP A 446 20.31 25.60 2.70
C ASP A 446 21.74 25.05 2.46
N GLU A 447 22.69 25.48 3.26
CA GLU A 447 24.09 25.05 3.16
C GLU A 447 24.23 23.57 3.62
N PRO A 448 25.08 22.78 2.97
CA PRO A 448 25.28 21.38 3.34
C PRO A 448 25.98 21.25 4.70
N ILE A 449 25.45 20.42 5.58
CA ILE A 449 26.06 20.11 6.89
C ILE A 449 27.36 19.32 6.72
N THR A 450 27.48 18.52 5.66
CA THR A 450 28.68 17.72 5.35
C THR A 450 29.04 17.84 3.88
N ALA A 451 30.32 17.91 3.58
CA ALA A 451 30.82 18.03 2.20
C ALA A 451 30.93 16.69 1.43
N THR A 452 30.62 15.55 2.10
CA THR A 452 30.76 14.22 1.48
C THR A 452 29.69 13.98 0.42
N THR A 453 30.11 13.57 -0.78
CA THR A 453 29.22 13.12 -1.84
C THR A 453 28.55 11.79 -1.46
N VAL A 454 27.32 11.59 -1.90
CA VAL A 454 26.56 10.36 -1.63
C VAL A 454 26.93 9.32 -2.68
N ALA A 455 27.61 8.24 -2.25
CA ALA A 455 27.91 7.10 -3.10
C ALA A 455 26.79 6.04 -2.99
N ALA A 456 26.33 5.54 -4.12
CA ALA A 456 25.35 4.45 -4.17
C ALA A 456 25.94 3.24 -4.91
N PRO A 457 25.64 2.01 -4.47
CA PRO A 457 25.84 0.83 -5.29
C PRO A 457 25.11 0.98 -6.64
N TRP A 458 25.67 0.40 -7.70
CA TRP A 458 25.15 0.60 -9.06
C TRP A 458 23.70 0.12 -9.22
N ASP A 459 23.33 -0.99 -8.57
CA ASP A 459 21.98 -1.58 -8.55
C ASP A 459 20.96 -0.62 -7.92
N VAL A 460 21.26 -0.08 -6.73
CA VAL A 460 20.42 0.92 -6.06
C VAL A 460 20.30 2.18 -6.90
N ARG A 461 21.41 2.69 -7.45
CA ARG A 461 21.42 3.89 -8.29
C ARG A 461 20.54 3.73 -9.51
N THR A 462 20.66 2.58 -10.20
CA THR A 462 19.88 2.30 -11.41
C THR A 462 18.39 2.19 -11.11
N VAL A 463 18.02 1.39 -10.11
CA VAL A 463 16.60 1.19 -9.75
C VAL A 463 15.99 2.49 -9.25
N LEU A 464 16.70 3.28 -8.45
CA LEU A 464 16.20 4.56 -7.93
C LEU A 464 16.04 5.61 -9.06
N SER A 465 16.94 5.63 -10.04
CA SER A 465 16.83 6.53 -11.20
C SER A 465 15.65 6.14 -12.08
N ILE A 466 15.43 4.84 -12.33
CA ILE A 466 14.27 4.35 -13.08
C ILE A 466 12.98 4.68 -12.32
N ASN A 467 12.94 4.45 -11.01
CA ASN A 467 11.75 4.73 -10.20
C ASN A 467 11.40 6.23 -10.23
N GLY A 468 12.38 7.12 -10.02
CA GLY A 468 12.18 8.56 -10.12
C GLY A 468 11.73 9.03 -11.51
N LEU A 469 12.32 8.43 -12.58
CA LEU A 469 11.91 8.69 -13.96
C LEU A 469 10.46 8.24 -14.22
N LEU A 470 10.03 7.10 -13.69
CA LEU A 470 8.67 6.61 -13.84
C LEU A 470 7.64 7.55 -13.21
N VAL A 471 7.96 8.18 -12.06
CA VAL A 471 7.09 9.19 -11.43
C VAL A 471 6.85 10.38 -12.35
N LEU A 472 7.87 10.78 -13.14
CA LEU A 472 7.74 11.86 -14.12
C LEU A 472 7.02 11.37 -15.40
N VAL A 473 7.45 10.25 -15.98
CA VAL A 473 6.92 9.72 -17.24
C VAL A 473 5.43 9.38 -17.13
N LEU A 474 5.00 8.73 -16.04
CA LEU A 474 3.59 8.42 -15.82
C LEU A 474 2.74 9.66 -15.56
N GLY A 475 3.34 10.76 -15.16
CA GLY A 475 2.66 12.07 -15.09
C GLY A 475 2.42 12.70 -16.46
N LEU A 476 3.40 12.55 -17.37
CA LEU A 476 3.30 13.06 -18.75
C LEU A 476 2.41 12.17 -19.63
N VAL A 477 2.45 10.85 -19.44
CA VAL A 477 1.73 9.87 -20.23
C VAL A 477 0.99 8.88 -19.30
N PRO A 478 -0.06 9.34 -18.57
CA PRO A 478 -0.77 8.51 -17.60
C PRO A 478 -1.71 7.49 -18.25
N GLY A 479 -2.07 7.68 -19.53
CA GLY A 479 -3.13 6.97 -20.22
C GLY A 479 -2.98 5.43 -20.21
N GLY A 480 -1.76 4.92 -20.37
CA GLY A 480 -1.52 3.48 -20.37
C GLY A 480 -1.85 2.80 -19.02
N LEU A 481 -1.37 3.36 -17.92
CA LEU A 481 -1.65 2.82 -16.58
C LEU A 481 -3.11 3.05 -16.18
N MET A 482 -3.69 4.20 -16.54
CA MET A 482 -5.10 4.47 -16.26
C MET A 482 -6.02 3.51 -17.04
N ALA A 483 -5.74 3.24 -18.31
CA ALA A 483 -6.50 2.28 -19.11
C ALA A 483 -6.40 0.85 -18.53
N LEU A 484 -5.22 0.46 -18.05
CA LEU A 484 -5.02 -0.82 -17.37
C LEU A 484 -5.88 -0.91 -16.09
N CYS A 485 -5.87 0.13 -15.25
CA CYS A 485 -6.70 0.18 -14.04
C CYS A 485 -8.19 0.15 -14.39
N ALA A 486 -8.61 0.91 -15.42
CA ALA A 486 -10.00 0.94 -15.87
C ALA A 486 -10.47 -0.44 -16.35
N HIS A 487 -9.70 -1.09 -17.21
CA HIS A 487 -10.01 -2.41 -17.73
C HIS A 487 -10.08 -3.46 -16.59
N ALA A 488 -9.13 -3.44 -15.66
CA ALA A 488 -9.11 -4.37 -14.53
C ALA A 488 -10.34 -4.21 -13.63
N ILE A 489 -10.76 -2.98 -13.34
CA ILE A 489 -11.95 -2.70 -12.52
C ILE A 489 -13.24 -3.03 -13.30
N GLN A 490 -13.33 -2.70 -14.59
CA GLN A 490 -14.49 -3.03 -15.41
C GLN A 490 -14.73 -4.55 -15.46
N GLN A 491 -13.69 -5.33 -15.69
CA GLN A 491 -13.80 -6.79 -15.68
C GLN A 491 -14.27 -7.33 -14.32
N MET A 492 -13.77 -6.77 -13.21
CA MET A 492 -14.19 -7.16 -11.86
C MET A 492 -15.66 -6.82 -11.62
N LEU A 493 -16.14 -5.66 -12.09
CA LEU A 493 -17.55 -5.25 -11.96
C LEU A 493 -18.49 -6.00 -12.92
N GLY A 494 -17.95 -6.70 -13.92
CA GLY A 494 -18.75 -7.36 -14.96
C GLY A 494 -19.41 -6.38 -15.95
N THR A 495 -18.80 -5.20 -16.15
CA THR A 495 -19.30 -4.11 -17.01
C THR A 495 -18.39 -3.83 -18.20
#